data_123e90439df3416f8001be15b9b08467
#
_entry.id   123e90439df3416f8001be15b9b08467
#
_cell.length_a   1.000
_cell.length_b   1.000
_cell.length_c   1.000
_cell.angle_alpha   90.00
_cell.angle_beta   90.00
_cell.angle_gamma   90.00
#
_symmetry.space_group_name_H-M   'P 1'
#
loop_
_entity.id
_entity.type
_entity.pdbx_description
1 polymer ?
#
loop_
_entity_poly.entity_id
_entity_poly.type
_entity_poly.pdbx_seq_one_letter_code
_entity_poly.pdbx_strand_id
1 'polypeptide(L)'
;VLDTAIHGVLQSKAAWCRFITGNDAGTTGSHQAGFYVPKCASALLFDVPGQKGENKEKVVSIKWQDDFVTESRMKYYGQKTRNEYRITHFGRDFPFLQDENVGDLLILAKYSEKEYAGYVLSTDEDIDAFFAYFNLSPDATNQLIDVEGTIKPDERLAQLFREFVSCFQNFPETRRMAEGARDCYNKAYGVTPRMLKEYPDEMLLNWVDAEYGLFKCMEEKVYGSLISRSFSNADSFVQTANEVLNRRKSRAGKSLEHHLADIFSCNGLLFEAQAVTEGNKKPYFLFPNGACYHNLLFPTECLTVLGAKTTCKDRWRQVLTEADRVGLKYLFTLQQGISRNQLQEMRDS
;
A
#
# COMPACT_ATOMS: atom_id res chain seq x y z
N VAL A 1 -1.70 4.22 -10.46
CA VAL A 1 -0.52 4.99 -10.92
C VAL A 1 0.10 5.76 -9.78
N LEU A 2 -0.67 6.49 -8.97
CA LEU A 2 -0.16 7.32 -7.87
C LEU A 2 0.80 6.58 -6.94
N ASP A 3 0.41 5.43 -6.41
CA ASP A 3 1.24 4.68 -5.44
C ASP A 3 2.52 4.17 -6.06
N THR A 4 2.43 3.70 -7.30
CA THR A 4 3.62 3.26 -8.06
C THR A 4 4.57 4.44 -8.30
N ALA A 5 4.03 5.63 -8.56
CA ALA A 5 4.82 6.84 -8.73
C ALA A 5 5.49 7.27 -7.42
N ILE A 6 4.76 7.29 -6.30
CA ILE A 6 5.32 7.59 -4.98
C ILE A 6 6.44 6.62 -4.63
N HIS A 7 6.18 5.32 -4.76
CA HIS A 7 7.17 4.28 -4.48
C HIS A 7 8.39 4.40 -5.40
N GLY A 8 8.17 4.66 -6.69
CA GLY A 8 9.23 4.87 -7.66
C GLY A 8 10.13 6.06 -7.32
N VAL A 9 9.55 7.17 -6.89
CA VAL A 9 10.30 8.36 -6.45
C VAL A 9 11.11 8.06 -5.20
N LEU A 10 10.53 7.41 -4.19
CA LEU A 10 11.20 7.08 -2.94
C LEU A 10 12.42 6.14 -3.12
N GLN A 11 12.37 5.25 -4.11
CA GLN A 11 13.47 4.32 -4.41
C GLN A 11 14.49 4.88 -5.40
N SER A 12 14.23 6.03 -5.97
CA SER A 12 15.10 6.64 -6.99
C SER A 12 16.28 7.38 -6.36
N LYS A 13 17.34 7.57 -7.16
CA LYS A 13 18.49 8.43 -6.80
C LYS A 13 18.19 9.92 -6.96
N ALA A 14 17.26 10.24 -7.85
CA ALA A 14 16.76 11.58 -8.10
C ALA A 14 15.41 11.48 -8.80
N ALA A 15 14.50 12.37 -8.48
CA ALA A 15 13.21 12.47 -9.13
C ALA A 15 12.87 13.92 -9.46
N TRP A 16 11.97 14.09 -10.41
CA TRP A 16 11.54 15.38 -10.91
C TRP A 16 10.09 15.28 -11.39
N CYS A 17 9.32 16.35 -11.22
CA CYS A 17 7.98 16.42 -11.77
C CYS A 17 7.72 17.77 -12.44
N ARG A 18 6.78 17.78 -13.38
CA ARG A 18 6.25 18.99 -14.01
C ARG A 18 4.92 18.73 -14.69
N PHE A 19 4.13 19.77 -14.87
CA PHE A 19 2.96 19.70 -15.73
C PHE A 19 3.34 19.64 -17.21
N ILE A 20 2.68 18.75 -17.96
CA ILE A 20 2.81 18.65 -19.41
C ILE A 20 2.22 19.89 -20.05
N THR A 21 2.94 20.50 -20.96
CA THR A 21 2.52 21.73 -21.65
C THR A 21 2.19 21.48 -23.11
N GLY A 22 1.41 22.35 -23.75
CA GLY A 22 1.14 22.27 -25.17
C GLY A 22 2.39 22.26 -26.05
N ASN A 23 3.49 22.88 -25.60
CA ASN A 23 4.80 22.79 -26.29
C ASN A 23 5.42 21.41 -26.22
N ASP A 24 5.23 20.68 -25.12
CA ASP A 24 5.73 19.30 -24.96
C ASP A 24 4.93 18.34 -25.87
N ALA A 25 3.62 18.51 -25.93
CA ALA A 25 2.71 17.74 -26.80
C ALA A 25 2.82 18.12 -28.29
N GLY A 26 3.50 19.21 -28.62
CA GLY A 26 3.64 19.69 -30.01
C GLY A 26 2.40 20.37 -30.58
N THR A 27 1.43 20.72 -29.76
CA THR A 27 0.13 21.32 -30.17
C THR A 27 0.22 22.80 -30.50
N THR A 28 1.32 23.47 -30.15
CA THR A 28 1.55 24.90 -30.40
C THR A 28 2.20 25.24 -31.75
N GLY A 29 2.26 24.28 -32.69
CA GLY A 29 2.92 24.47 -33.99
C GLY A 29 4.46 24.51 -33.94
N SER A 30 5.06 24.36 -32.77
CA SER A 30 6.50 24.13 -32.64
C SER A 30 6.78 22.63 -32.89
N HIS A 31 7.54 22.31 -33.90
CA HIS A 31 7.92 20.92 -34.26
C HIS A 31 8.89 20.28 -33.23
N GLN A 32 8.66 20.48 -31.93
CA GLN A 32 9.56 20.07 -30.85
C GLN A 32 8.86 19.18 -29.83
N ALA A 33 8.25 18.09 -30.30
CA ALA A 33 7.67 17.09 -29.41
C ALA A 33 8.73 16.51 -28.44
N GLY A 34 8.42 16.51 -27.15
CA GLY A 34 9.31 16.01 -26.10
C GLY A 34 9.31 16.89 -24.85
N PHE A 35 9.67 16.31 -23.72
CA PHE A 35 9.62 17.00 -22.44
C PHE A 35 10.83 17.95 -22.26
N TYR A 36 10.56 19.21 -22.00
CA TYR A 36 11.57 20.16 -21.58
C TYR A 36 11.94 19.95 -20.12
N VAL A 37 13.23 19.94 -19.81
CA VAL A 37 13.77 19.86 -18.46
C VAL A 37 14.54 21.13 -18.12
N PRO A 38 14.19 21.85 -17.05
CA PRO A 38 14.86 23.09 -16.69
C PRO A 38 16.30 22.81 -16.20
N LYS A 39 17.15 23.85 -16.24
CA LYS A 39 18.56 23.72 -15.83
C LYS A 39 18.75 23.30 -14.37
N CYS A 40 17.87 23.74 -13.46
CA CYS A 40 17.91 23.34 -12.06
C CYS A 40 17.70 21.83 -11.87
N ALA A 41 17.03 21.15 -12.80
CA ALA A 41 16.84 19.69 -12.81
C ALA A 41 17.81 18.95 -13.72
N SER A 42 18.88 19.59 -14.22
CA SER A 42 19.85 18.98 -15.15
C SER A 42 20.56 17.75 -14.58
N ALA A 43 20.73 17.66 -13.26
CA ALA A 43 21.31 16.50 -12.56
C ALA A 43 20.47 15.22 -12.73
N LEU A 44 19.17 15.36 -13.03
CA LEU A 44 18.32 14.23 -13.40
C LEU A 44 18.84 13.56 -14.69
N LEU A 45 19.27 14.38 -15.67
CA LEU A 45 19.71 13.89 -16.99
C LEU A 45 21.18 13.53 -17.02
N PHE A 46 22.02 14.40 -16.50
CA PHE A 46 23.49 14.27 -16.61
C PHE A 46 24.17 14.61 -15.28
N ASP A 47 25.08 13.77 -14.82
CA ASP A 47 25.88 14.04 -13.60
C ASP A 47 26.76 15.28 -13.74
N VAL A 48 27.24 15.52 -14.97
CA VAL A 48 27.96 16.77 -15.31
C VAL A 48 27.06 17.59 -16.24
N PRO A 49 26.68 18.81 -15.85
CA PRO A 49 25.85 19.68 -16.69
C PRO A 49 26.46 19.92 -18.06
N GLY A 50 25.60 20.13 -19.06
CA GLY A 50 26.03 20.52 -20.41
C GLY A 50 26.67 21.93 -20.42
N GLN A 51 27.68 22.11 -21.25
CA GLN A 51 28.39 23.38 -21.42
C GLN A 51 27.91 24.11 -22.65
N LYS A 52 27.75 25.43 -22.55
CA LYS A 52 27.39 26.30 -23.68
C LYS A 52 28.46 26.18 -24.79
N GLY A 53 28.01 25.98 -26.03
CA GLY A 53 28.87 25.74 -27.20
C GLY A 53 28.87 24.28 -27.68
N GLU A 54 28.48 23.33 -26.84
CA GLU A 54 28.46 21.91 -27.14
C GLU A 54 27.06 21.29 -26.95
N ASN A 55 26.76 20.26 -27.73
CA ASN A 55 25.59 19.42 -27.50
C ASN A 55 26.02 18.16 -26.73
N LYS A 56 25.19 17.68 -25.86
CA LYS A 56 25.38 16.44 -25.12
C LYS A 56 24.14 15.56 -25.25
N GLU A 57 24.32 14.26 -25.47
CA GLU A 57 23.17 13.34 -25.48
C GLU A 57 23.55 11.98 -24.91
N LYS A 58 22.54 11.28 -24.41
CA LYS A 58 22.61 9.86 -24.03
C LYS A 58 21.29 9.18 -24.32
N VAL A 59 21.35 7.87 -24.58
CA VAL A 59 20.18 7.01 -24.71
C VAL A 59 19.92 6.35 -23.37
N VAL A 60 18.65 6.32 -22.96
CA VAL A 60 18.20 5.77 -21.68
C VAL A 60 16.97 4.91 -21.88
N SER A 61 16.79 3.93 -21.01
CA SER A 61 15.57 3.15 -20.91
C SER A 61 14.64 3.83 -19.90
N ILE A 62 13.41 4.11 -20.31
CA ILE A 62 12.37 4.63 -19.40
C ILE A 62 11.24 3.61 -19.36
N LYS A 63 11.02 3.02 -18.18
CA LYS A 63 9.85 2.19 -17.90
C LYS A 63 8.69 3.09 -17.52
N TRP A 64 7.61 3.05 -18.28
CA TRP A 64 6.39 3.82 -18.02
C TRP A 64 5.38 3.00 -17.22
N GLN A 65 4.38 3.67 -16.69
CA GLN A 65 3.17 3.02 -16.22
C GLN A 65 2.60 2.10 -17.32
N ASP A 66 1.78 1.11 -16.95
CA ASP A 66 1.25 0.10 -17.89
C ASP A 66 2.33 -0.82 -18.51
N ASP A 67 3.51 -0.90 -17.85
CA ASP A 67 4.61 -1.83 -18.12
C ASP A 67 5.25 -1.75 -19.52
N PHE A 68 5.13 -0.66 -20.24
CA PHE A 68 5.88 -0.48 -21.47
C PHE A 68 7.19 0.31 -21.27
N VAL A 69 8.14 0.09 -22.14
CA VAL A 69 9.50 0.68 -22.06
C VAL A 69 9.81 1.44 -23.35
N THR A 70 10.40 2.62 -23.19
CA THR A 70 10.94 3.40 -24.32
C THR A 70 12.46 3.52 -24.25
N GLU A 71 13.12 3.44 -25.39
CA GLU A 71 14.50 3.90 -25.56
C GLU A 71 14.46 5.38 -25.93
N SER A 72 14.61 6.24 -24.91
CA SER A 72 14.48 7.68 -25.07
C SER A 72 15.84 8.37 -25.10
N ARG A 73 15.89 9.56 -25.68
CA ARG A 73 17.10 10.38 -25.72
C ARG A 73 17.01 11.55 -24.78
N MET A 74 17.95 11.63 -23.86
CA MET A 74 18.19 12.81 -23.04
C MET A 74 19.23 13.67 -23.73
N LYS A 75 18.89 14.93 -23.99
CA LYS A 75 19.71 15.82 -24.80
C LYS A 75 19.85 17.20 -24.17
N TYR A 76 21.08 17.70 -24.21
CA TYR A 76 21.38 19.09 -23.98
C TYR A 76 21.71 19.76 -25.31
N TYR A 77 21.01 20.83 -25.61
CA TYR A 77 21.27 21.68 -26.79
C TYR A 77 22.03 22.91 -26.31
N GLY A 78 23.33 22.96 -26.49
CA GLY A 78 24.21 24.06 -26.10
C GLY A 78 24.72 24.93 -27.23
N GLN A 79 24.48 24.55 -28.50
CA GLN A 79 24.98 25.28 -29.67
C GLN A 79 24.07 26.44 -30.06
N LYS A 80 24.66 27.42 -30.75
CA LYS A 80 24.00 28.64 -31.26
C LYS A 80 23.29 29.38 -30.09
N THR A 81 22.01 29.71 -30.25
CA THR A 81 21.21 30.41 -29.26
C THR A 81 20.59 29.50 -28.19
N ARG A 82 20.62 28.17 -28.43
CA ARG A 82 19.99 27.20 -27.52
C ARG A 82 20.82 26.96 -26.27
N ASN A 83 20.15 26.75 -25.17
CA ASN A 83 20.75 26.38 -23.89
C ASN A 83 19.65 25.68 -23.04
N GLU A 84 19.28 24.48 -23.47
CA GLU A 84 18.11 23.77 -22.94
C GLU A 84 18.33 22.26 -22.89
N TYR A 85 17.66 21.59 -21.97
CA TYR A 85 17.62 20.14 -21.84
C TYR A 85 16.26 19.62 -22.30
N ARG A 86 16.26 18.46 -22.99
CA ARG A 86 15.04 17.80 -23.44
C ARG A 86 15.16 16.29 -23.35
N ILE A 87 14.01 15.65 -23.18
CA ILE A 87 13.81 14.20 -23.31
C ILE A 87 12.95 13.99 -24.56
N THR A 88 13.43 13.18 -25.48
CA THR A 88 12.81 12.96 -26.80
C THR A 88 12.92 11.48 -27.19
N HIS A 89 12.32 11.09 -28.33
CA HIS A 89 12.35 9.72 -28.85
C HIS A 89 11.64 8.72 -27.96
N PHE A 90 10.33 8.87 -27.83
CA PHE A 90 9.49 7.93 -27.05
C PHE A 90 8.88 6.81 -27.91
N GLY A 91 9.17 6.77 -29.23
CA GLY A 91 8.54 5.87 -30.17
C GLY A 91 7.30 6.45 -30.84
N ARG A 92 6.71 5.68 -31.76
CA ARG A 92 5.42 6.03 -32.37
C ARG A 92 4.29 5.76 -31.34
N ASP A 93 3.25 6.55 -31.44
CA ASP A 93 2.04 6.37 -30.60
C ASP A 93 2.29 6.42 -29.08
N PHE A 94 3.29 7.19 -28.66
CA PHE A 94 3.54 7.42 -27.23
C PHE A 94 2.34 8.12 -26.59
N PRO A 95 1.68 7.51 -25.59
CA PRO A 95 0.35 7.93 -25.15
C PRO A 95 0.34 9.23 -24.33
N PHE A 96 1.48 9.70 -23.80
CA PHE A 96 1.55 10.83 -22.87
C PHE A 96 2.08 12.14 -23.50
N LEU A 97 2.02 12.27 -24.82
CA LEU A 97 2.35 13.50 -25.54
C LEU A 97 1.23 13.90 -26.52
N GLN A 98 0.00 13.65 -26.12
CA GLN A 98 -1.20 14.06 -26.85
C GLN A 98 -1.76 15.35 -26.28
N ASP A 99 -2.66 16.03 -27.01
CA ASP A 99 -3.31 17.27 -26.56
C ASP A 99 -4.11 17.09 -25.26
N GLU A 100 -4.70 15.91 -25.09
CA GLU A 100 -5.45 15.50 -23.89
C GLU A 100 -4.59 15.37 -22.63
N ASN A 101 -3.27 15.22 -22.76
CA ASN A 101 -2.35 15.17 -21.61
C ASN A 101 -1.85 16.54 -21.15
N VAL A 102 -2.23 17.61 -21.84
CA VAL A 102 -1.84 18.96 -21.40
C VAL A 102 -2.51 19.26 -20.06
N GLY A 103 -1.70 19.52 -19.05
CA GLY A 103 -2.15 19.70 -17.67
C GLY A 103 -1.93 18.48 -16.77
N ASP A 104 -1.65 17.30 -17.32
CA ASP A 104 -1.26 16.13 -16.54
C ASP A 104 0.10 16.36 -15.85
N LEU A 105 0.33 15.71 -14.72
CA LEU A 105 1.61 15.77 -14.00
C LEU A 105 2.52 14.63 -14.46
N LEU A 106 3.59 14.97 -15.18
CA LEU A 106 4.69 14.06 -15.47
C LEU A 106 5.63 13.96 -14.28
N ILE A 107 5.97 12.73 -13.90
CA ILE A 107 6.96 12.39 -12.87
C ILE A 107 8.03 11.51 -13.52
N LEU A 108 9.30 11.83 -13.31
CA LEU A 108 10.43 11.04 -13.81
C LEU A 108 11.37 10.72 -12.65
N ALA A 109 11.63 9.43 -12.44
CA ALA A 109 12.49 8.89 -11.39
C ALA A 109 13.74 8.25 -12.01
N LYS A 110 14.95 8.63 -11.55
CA LYS A 110 16.25 8.13 -11.99
C LYS A 110 16.75 7.04 -11.04
N TYR A 111 16.94 5.82 -11.51
CA TYR A 111 17.54 4.72 -10.74
C TYR A 111 19.03 4.54 -11.01
N SER A 112 19.43 4.72 -12.26
CA SER A 112 20.82 4.66 -12.70
C SER A 112 21.07 5.66 -13.85
N GLU A 113 22.28 5.68 -14.37
CA GLU A 113 22.60 6.54 -15.51
C GLU A 113 21.80 6.21 -16.79
N LYS A 114 21.26 4.99 -16.88
CA LYS A 114 20.54 4.52 -18.06
C LYS A 114 19.11 4.08 -17.78
N GLU A 115 18.71 3.97 -16.52
CA GLU A 115 17.41 3.41 -16.14
C GLU A 115 16.57 4.44 -15.40
N TYR A 116 15.37 4.65 -15.90
CA TYR A 116 14.39 5.61 -15.38
C TYR A 116 13.02 4.97 -15.33
N ALA A 117 12.15 5.51 -14.49
CA ALA A 117 10.72 5.26 -14.59
C ALA A 117 9.98 6.58 -14.82
N GLY A 118 8.93 6.53 -15.63
CA GLY A 118 8.07 7.64 -15.94
C GLY A 118 6.63 7.35 -15.54
N TYR A 119 5.98 8.33 -14.92
CA TYR A 119 4.58 8.26 -14.51
C TYR A 119 3.86 9.54 -14.93
N VAL A 120 2.60 9.42 -15.31
CA VAL A 120 1.73 10.56 -15.64
C VAL A 120 0.46 10.44 -14.83
N LEU A 121 0.19 11.43 -13.99
CA LEU A 121 -1.04 11.54 -13.21
C LEU A 121 -2.00 12.49 -13.91
N SER A 122 -3.21 12.01 -14.20
CA SER A 122 -4.20 12.71 -15.03
C SER A 122 -5.43 13.18 -14.24
N THR A 123 -5.49 12.96 -12.91
CA THR A 123 -6.59 13.43 -12.09
C THR A 123 -6.09 14.42 -11.04
N ASP A 124 -6.88 15.47 -10.77
CA ASP A 124 -6.55 16.45 -9.74
C ASP A 124 -6.35 15.79 -8.37
N GLU A 125 -7.13 14.73 -8.05
CA GLU A 125 -7.03 13.99 -6.80
C GLU A 125 -5.68 13.30 -6.64
N ASP A 126 -5.19 12.62 -7.69
CA ASP A 126 -3.89 11.95 -7.67
C ASP A 126 -2.73 12.97 -7.62
N ILE A 127 -2.86 14.09 -8.32
CA ILE A 127 -1.86 15.16 -8.34
C ILE A 127 -1.78 15.82 -6.95
N ASP A 128 -2.91 16.17 -6.36
CA ASP A 128 -2.96 16.76 -5.02
C ASP A 128 -2.40 15.81 -3.96
N ALA A 129 -2.72 14.51 -4.05
CA ALA A 129 -2.20 13.50 -3.15
C ALA A 129 -0.68 13.32 -3.30
N PHE A 130 -0.15 13.35 -4.53
CA PHE A 130 1.29 13.32 -4.79
C PHE A 130 2.01 14.54 -4.21
N PHE A 131 1.45 15.73 -4.42
CA PHE A 131 2.00 16.97 -3.87
C PHE A 131 1.99 16.97 -2.35
N ALA A 132 0.89 16.54 -1.74
CA ALA A 132 0.78 16.43 -0.29
C ALA A 132 1.82 15.44 0.29
N TYR A 133 2.06 14.33 -0.41
CA TYR A 133 3.02 13.31 0.04
C TYR A 133 4.46 13.84 0.07
N PHE A 134 4.89 14.55 -0.97
CA PHE A 134 6.24 15.10 -1.10
C PHE A 134 6.36 16.54 -0.60
N ASN A 135 5.31 17.09 0.03
CA ASN A 135 5.24 18.48 0.47
C ASN A 135 5.60 19.48 -0.65
N LEU A 136 5.08 19.21 -1.83
CA LEU A 136 5.24 20.07 -3.00
C LEU A 136 4.06 21.02 -3.14
N SER A 137 4.29 22.19 -3.75
CA SER A 137 3.24 23.07 -4.23
C SER A 137 3.22 23.10 -5.76
N PRO A 138 2.09 23.44 -6.41
CA PRO A 138 2.01 23.49 -7.87
C PRO A 138 3.07 24.39 -8.53
N ASP A 139 3.48 25.45 -7.85
CA ASP A 139 4.55 26.37 -8.26
C ASP A 139 5.97 25.81 -7.98
N ALA A 140 6.10 24.79 -7.13
CA ALA A 140 7.36 24.09 -6.86
C ALA A 140 7.65 22.96 -7.86
N THR A 141 6.83 22.76 -8.89
CA THR A 141 7.13 21.87 -10.00
C THR A 141 8.30 22.40 -10.84
N ASN A 142 8.85 21.58 -11.75
CA ASN A 142 10.04 21.91 -12.55
C ASN A 142 11.38 21.92 -11.80
N GLN A 143 11.44 21.44 -10.57
CA GLN A 143 12.69 21.24 -9.82
C GLN A 143 12.80 19.80 -9.37
N LEU A 144 13.98 19.40 -8.90
CA LEU A 144 14.17 18.08 -8.32
C LEU A 144 13.31 17.95 -7.07
N ILE A 145 12.69 16.78 -6.91
CA ILE A 145 11.96 16.42 -5.70
C ILE A 145 13.00 16.14 -4.61
N ASP A 146 12.88 16.82 -3.48
CA ASP A 146 13.73 16.55 -2.32
C ASP A 146 13.27 15.26 -1.63
N VAL A 147 13.89 14.15 -2.01
CA VAL A 147 13.62 12.83 -1.43
C VAL A 147 14.31 12.66 -0.07
N GLU A 148 15.43 13.37 0.16
CA GLU A 148 16.17 13.28 1.44
C GLU A 148 15.41 13.97 2.59
N GLY A 149 14.64 15.00 2.28
CA GLY A 149 13.74 15.66 3.24
C GLY A 149 12.44 14.88 3.49
N THR A 150 12.14 13.87 2.68
CA THR A 150 10.92 13.06 2.82
C THR A 150 11.22 11.83 3.66
N ILE A 151 10.57 11.72 4.81
CA ILE A 151 10.68 10.53 5.68
C ILE A 151 10.15 9.32 4.89
N LYS A 152 10.98 8.28 4.75
CA LYS A 152 10.57 7.04 4.08
C LYS A 152 9.32 6.45 4.75
N PRO A 153 8.41 5.82 3.99
CA PRO A 153 7.19 5.24 4.56
C PRO A 153 7.44 4.35 5.77
N ASP A 154 8.49 3.51 5.73
CA ASP A 154 8.86 2.63 6.85
C ASP A 154 9.28 3.42 8.09
N GLU A 155 10.06 4.47 7.92
CA GLU A 155 10.49 5.35 9.02
C GLU A 155 9.31 6.14 9.58
N ARG A 156 8.41 6.60 8.69
CA ARG A 156 7.17 7.25 9.06
C ARG A 156 6.25 6.30 9.82
N LEU A 157 6.12 5.06 9.37
CA LEU A 157 5.35 4.02 10.06
C LEU A 157 5.91 3.77 11.47
N ALA A 158 7.23 3.61 11.58
CA ALA A 158 7.89 3.43 12.87
C ALA A 158 7.69 4.63 13.82
N GLN A 159 7.68 5.86 13.28
CA GLN A 159 7.36 7.06 14.06
C GLN A 159 5.90 7.02 14.55
N LEU A 160 4.95 6.77 13.66
CA LEU A 160 3.53 6.68 13.99
C LEU A 160 3.24 5.58 15.02
N PHE A 161 3.94 4.44 14.94
CA PHE A 161 3.87 3.40 15.97
C PHE A 161 4.31 3.91 17.35
N ARG A 162 5.42 4.63 17.42
CA ARG A 162 5.89 5.23 18.68
C ARG A 162 4.88 6.25 19.23
N GLU A 163 4.31 7.08 18.37
CA GLU A 163 3.27 8.05 18.75
C GLU A 163 2.04 7.32 19.30
N PHE A 164 1.52 6.31 18.59
CA PHE A 164 0.39 5.50 19.04
C PHE A 164 0.67 4.83 20.41
N VAL A 165 1.80 4.12 20.51
CA VAL A 165 2.20 3.41 21.73
C VAL A 165 2.36 4.38 22.90
N SER A 166 2.78 5.62 22.69
CA SER A 166 2.93 6.62 23.75
C SER A 166 1.62 6.93 24.47
N CYS A 167 0.48 6.80 23.79
CA CYS A 167 -0.84 7.09 24.32
C CYS A 167 -1.36 6.04 25.33
N PHE A 168 -0.71 4.88 25.45
CA PHE A 168 -1.21 3.77 26.29
C PHE A 168 -0.18 3.35 27.33
N GLN A 169 -0.62 3.08 28.56
CA GLN A 169 0.22 2.50 29.62
C GLN A 169 0.32 0.97 29.49
N ASN A 170 -0.76 0.34 29.03
CA ASN A 170 -0.89 -1.10 28.82
C ASN A 170 -1.47 -1.37 27.43
N PHE A 171 -1.53 -2.64 27.04
CA PHE A 171 -2.13 -3.03 25.77
C PHE A 171 -3.58 -2.54 25.70
N PRO A 172 -3.95 -1.79 24.66
CA PRO A 172 -5.35 -1.49 24.37
C PRO A 172 -6.12 -2.75 23.95
N GLU A 173 -7.43 -2.63 23.82
CA GLU A 173 -8.27 -3.69 23.26
C GLU A 173 -7.83 -4.05 21.83
N THR A 174 -8.05 -5.31 21.45
CA THR A 174 -7.60 -5.83 20.15
C THR A 174 -8.17 -5.05 18.97
N ARG A 175 -9.42 -4.60 19.08
CA ARG A 175 -10.04 -3.75 18.07
C ARG A 175 -9.27 -2.43 17.90
N ARG A 176 -8.93 -1.77 18.99
CA ARG A 176 -8.18 -0.51 18.97
C ARG A 176 -6.75 -0.69 18.45
N MET A 177 -6.13 -1.85 18.72
CA MET A 177 -4.83 -2.20 18.12
C MET A 177 -4.94 -2.30 16.61
N ALA A 178 -5.93 -3.03 16.10
CA ALA A 178 -6.13 -3.20 14.67
C ALA A 178 -6.44 -1.87 13.97
N GLU A 179 -7.33 -1.05 14.53
CA GLU A 179 -7.62 0.31 14.05
C GLU A 179 -6.35 1.16 14.00
N GLY A 180 -5.59 1.20 15.09
CA GLY A 180 -4.35 1.97 15.18
C GLY A 180 -3.30 1.52 14.17
N ALA A 181 -3.17 0.23 13.92
CA ALA A 181 -2.24 -0.30 12.93
C ALA A 181 -2.63 0.13 11.50
N ARG A 182 -3.94 0.03 11.15
CA ARG A 182 -4.45 0.52 9.87
C ARG A 182 -4.23 2.01 9.69
N ASP A 183 -4.58 2.81 10.70
CA ASP A 183 -4.40 4.26 10.66
C ASP A 183 -2.93 4.64 10.45
N CYS A 184 -2.01 4.00 11.17
CA CYS A 184 -0.58 4.24 11.02
C CYS A 184 -0.08 3.83 9.64
N TYR A 185 -0.46 2.64 9.17
CA TYR A 185 -0.08 2.14 7.85
C TYR A 185 -0.63 3.05 6.74
N ASN A 186 -1.94 3.32 6.77
CA ASN A 186 -2.59 4.14 5.75
C ASN A 186 -1.99 5.55 5.66
N LYS A 187 -1.65 6.16 6.81
CA LYS A 187 -0.99 7.48 6.83
C LYS A 187 0.46 7.42 6.33
N ALA A 188 1.20 6.35 6.65
CA ALA A 188 2.59 6.21 6.25
C ALA A 188 2.74 5.98 4.74
N TYR A 189 1.84 5.18 4.16
CA TYR A 189 1.89 4.76 2.76
C TYR A 189 0.89 5.46 1.85
N GLY A 190 0.10 6.41 2.37
CA GLY A 190 -0.85 7.17 1.56
C GLY A 190 -2.00 6.31 0.99
N VAL A 191 -2.49 5.32 1.78
CA VAL A 191 -3.54 4.40 1.32
C VAL A 191 -4.85 5.13 1.08
N THR A 192 -5.39 4.99 -0.13
CA THR A 192 -6.65 5.61 -0.55
C THR A 192 -7.82 4.61 -0.49
N PRO A 193 -9.09 5.09 -0.42
CA PRO A 193 -10.26 4.22 -0.52
C PRO A 193 -10.33 3.39 -1.80
N ARG A 194 -9.73 3.87 -2.88
CA ARG A 194 -9.65 3.16 -4.16
C ARG A 194 -8.76 1.92 -4.02
N MET A 195 -7.60 2.02 -3.39
CA MET A 195 -6.69 0.89 -3.16
C MET A 195 -7.35 -0.23 -2.36
N LEU A 196 -8.16 0.12 -1.35
CA LEU A 196 -8.91 -0.87 -0.55
C LEU A 196 -9.94 -1.66 -1.37
N LYS A 197 -10.41 -1.11 -2.49
CA LYS A 197 -11.33 -1.78 -3.41
C LYS A 197 -10.61 -2.58 -4.48
N GLU A 198 -9.54 -2.04 -5.03
CA GLU A 198 -8.80 -2.64 -6.14
C GLU A 198 -7.82 -3.75 -5.67
N TYR A 199 -7.23 -3.60 -4.48
CA TYR A 199 -6.20 -4.49 -3.95
C TYR A 199 -6.49 -4.95 -2.51
N PRO A 200 -7.68 -5.49 -2.20
CA PRO A 200 -8.10 -5.80 -0.83
C PRO A 200 -7.19 -6.85 -0.15
N ASP A 201 -6.71 -7.83 -0.90
CA ASP A 201 -5.86 -8.90 -0.36
C ASP A 201 -4.48 -8.38 0.05
N GLU A 202 -3.89 -7.50 -0.77
CA GLU A 202 -2.61 -6.87 -0.46
C GLU A 202 -2.73 -5.95 0.77
N MET A 203 -3.79 -5.15 0.82
CA MET A 203 -4.05 -4.28 1.96
C MET A 203 -4.28 -5.07 3.24
N LEU A 204 -4.98 -6.19 3.18
CA LEU A 204 -5.15 -7.09 4.32
C LEU A 204 -3.83 -7.59 4.87
N LEU A 205 -2.94 -8.08 4.00
CA LEU A 205 -1.63 -8.60 4.41
C LEU A 205 -0.77 -7.50 5.03
N ASN A 206 -0.73 -6.33 4.40
CA ASN A 206 0.00 -5.17 4.89
C ASN A 206 -0.50 -4.71 6.27
N TRP A 207 -1.81 -4.69 6.49
CA TRP A 207 -2.40 -4.33 7.78
C TRP A 207 -2.10 -5.37 8.87
N VAL A 208 -2.14 -6.66 8.54
CA VAL A 208 -1.77 -7.74 9.47
C VAL A 208 -0.31 -7.61 9.90
N ASP A 209 0.60 -7.32 8.95
CA ASP A 209 2.02 -7.11 9.23
C ASP A 209 2.25 -5.81 10.04
N ALA A 210 1.57 -4.73 9.69
CA ALA A 210 1.62 -3.48 10.43
C ALA A 210 1.13 -3.65 11.88
N GLU A 211 0.03 -4.40 12.10
CA GLU A 211 -0.45 -4.70 13.46
C GLU A 211 0.56 -5.56 14.24
N TYR A 212 1.24 -6.50 13.58
CA TYR A 212 2.30 -7.25 14.23
C TYR A 212 3.48 -6.36 14.64
N GLY A 213 3.88 -5.41 13.78
CA GLY A 213 4.90 -4.40 14.10
C GLY A 213 4.50 -3.51 15.27
N LEU A 214 3.27 -2.96 15.26
CA LEU A 214 2.73 -2.14 16.32
C LEU A 214 2.62 -2.93 17.65
N PHE A 215 2.20 -4.19 17.58
CA PHE A 215 2.14 -5.07 18.73
C PHE A 215 3.52 -5.28 19.37
N LYS A 216 4.58 -5.47 18.57
CA LYS A 216 5.95 -5.59 19.08
C LYS A 216 6.42 -4.31 19.79
N CYS A 217 6.10 -3.14 19.23
CA CYS A 217 6.41 -1.87 19.86
C CYS A 217 5.69 -1.74 21.22
N MET A 218 4.45 -2.19 21.31
CA MET A 218 3.67 -2.17 22.55
C MET A 218 4.21 -3.21 23.55
N GLU A 219 4.58 -4.39 23.07
CA GLU A 219 5.18 -5.46 23.88
C GLU A 219 6.49 -4.98 24.52
N GLU A 220 7.35 -4.33 23.75
CA GLU A 220 8.59 -3.75 24.27
C GLU A 220 8.32 -2.69 25.36
N LYS A 221 7.34 -1.81 25.15
CA LYS A 221 6.96 -0.82 26.14
C LYS A 221 6.47 -1.46 27.46
N VAL A 222 5.59 -2.47 27.35
CA VAL A 222 4.93 -3.07 28.52
C VAL A 222 5.85 -4.03 29.26
N TYR A 223 6.59 -4.84 28.55
CA TYR A 223 7.41 -5.92 29.13
C TYR A 223 8.92 -5.68 29.08
N GLY A 224 9.43 -4.75 28.25
CA GLY A 224 10.86 -4.56 28.07
C GLY A 224 11.61 -4.31 29.37
N SER A 225 11.11 -3.42 30.22
CA SER A 225 11.72 -3.14 31.52
C SER A 225 11.61 -4.30 32.52
N LEU A 226 10.58 -5.15 32.39
CA LEU A 226 10.40 -6.32 33.24
C LEU A 226 11.32 -7.46 32.83
N ILE A 227 11.46 -7.69 31.52
CA ILE A 227 12.31 -8.75 30.95
C ILE A 227 13.80 -8.43 31.14
N SER A 228 14.17 -7.14 31.16
CA SER A 228 15.54 -6.69 31.33
C SER A 228 16.05 -6.78 32.78
N ARG A 229 15.18 -7.13 33.74
CA ARG A 229 15.54 -7.33 35.14
C ARG A 229 15.79 -8.79 35.45
N SER A 230 16.57 -9.07 36.50
CA SER A 230 16.66 -10.42 37.05
C SER A 230 15.35 -10.82 37.70
N PHE A 231 14.91 -12.04 37.43
CA PHE A 231 13.75 -12.62 38.09
C PHE A 231 14.14 -13.17 39.47
N SER A 232 13.21 -13.08 40.43
CA SER A 232 13.44 -13.53 41.81
C SER A 232 13.58 -15.07 41.90
N ASN A 233 12.91 -15.80 41.00
CA ASN A 233 12.96 -17.25 40.90
C ASN A 233 12.48 -17.72 39.51
N ALA A 234 12.61 -19.01 39.23
CA ALA A 234 12.18 -19.61 37.97
C ALA A 234 10.67 -19.49 37.74
N ASP A 235 9.87 -19.57 38.78
CA ASP A 235 8.40 -19.50 38.66
C ASP A 235 7.94 -18.13 38.16
N SER A 236 8.52 -17.05 38.68
CA SER A 236 8.23 -15.70 38.23
C SER A 236 8.63 -15.44 36.77
N PHE A 237 9.74 -16.03 36.33
CA PHE A 237 10.13 -16.01 34.90
C PHE A 237 9.12 -16.74 34.02
N VAL A 238 8.77 -17.99 34.40
CA VAL A 238 7.82 -18.82 33.64
C VAL A 238 6.45 -18.15 33.56
N GLN A 239 5.97 -17.56 34.67
CA GLN A 239 4.71 -16.82 34.68
C GLN A 239 4.73 -15.67 33.67
N THR A 240 5.74 -14.82 33.72
CA THR A 240 5.89 -13.69 32.79
C THR A 240 5.98 -14.17 31.34
N ALA A 241 6.79 -15.20 31.06
CA ALA A 241 6.91 -15.78 29.75
C ALA A 241 5.56 -16.30 29.21
N ASN A 242 4.77 -16.97 30.06
CA ASN A 242 3.44 -17.46 29.71
C ASN A 242 2.46 -16.32 29.43
N GLU A 243 2.50 -15.23 30.18
CA GLU A 243 1.67 -14.05 29.92
C GLU A 243 1.95 -13.46 28.55
N VAL A 244 3.24 -13.26 28.19
CA VAL A 244 3.66 -12.76 26.88
C VAL A 244 3.20 -13.71 25.77
N LEU A 245 3.43 -15.02 25.90
CA LEU A 245 3.06 -16.02 24.92
C LEU A 245 1.55 -16.12 24.72
N ASN A 246 0.77 -16.09 25.80
CA ASN A 246 -0.69 -16.13 25.72
C ASN A 246 -1.26 -14.87 25.03
N ARG A 247 -0.68 -13.72 25.28
CA ARG A 247 -1.07 -12.47 24.61
C ARG A 247 -0.78 -12.52 23.11
N ARG A 248 0.40 -13.00 22.70
CA ARG A 248 0.75 -13.21 21.29
C ARG A 248 -0.24 -14.15 20.59
N LYS A 249 -0.59 -15.26 21.22
CA LYS A 249 -1.57 -16.24 20.67
C LYS A 249 -2.97 -15.62 20.54
N SER A 250 -3.44 -14.91 21.57
CA SER A 250 -4.77 -14.30 21.58
C SER A 250 -4.93 -13.22 20.51
N ARG A 251 -3.87 -12.45 20.24
CA ARG A 251 -3.89 -11.40 19.23
C ARG A 251 -4.16 -11.93 17.84
N ALA A 252 -3.41 -12.96 17.42
CA ALA A 252 -3.36 -13.39 16.01
C ALA A 252 -4.73 -13.75 15.41
N GLY A 253 -5.63 -14.34 16.21
CA GLY A 253 -6.98 -14.70 15.74
C GLY A 253 -7.89 -13.49 15.54
N LYS A 254 -7.87 -12.53 16.48
CA LYS A 254 -8.74 -11.36 16.43
C LYS A 254 -8.27 -10.30 15.43
N SER A 255 -6.97 -10.19 15.20
CA SER A 255 -6.38 -9.31 14.19
C SER A 255 -6.99 -9.55 12.81
N LEU A 256 -6.97 -10.78 12.32
CA LEU A 256 -7.51 -11.15 11.02
C LEU A 256 -9.02 -10.80 10.90
N GLU A 257 -9.78 -11.07 11.95
CA GLU A 257 -11.22 -10.75 12.01
C GLU A 257 -11.46 -9.24 11.85
N HIS A 258 -10.74 -8.41 12.59
CA HIS A 258 -10.91 -6.96 12.55
C HIS A 258 -10.52 -6.33 11.20
N HIS A 259 -9.46 -6.83 10.58
CA HIS A 259 -9.04 -6.32 9.26
C HIS A 259 -9.99 -6.75 8.15
N LEU A 260 -10.47 -8.00 8.17
CA LEU A 260 -11.49 -8.46 7.22
C LEU A 260 -12.80 -7.67 7.34
N ALA A 261 -13.25 -7.40 8.57
CA ALA A 261 -14.44 -6.60 8.81
C ALA A 261 -14.32 -5.21 8.17
N ASP A 262 -13.15 -4.58 8.26
CA ASP A 262 -12.91 -3.27 7.67
C ASP A 262 -12.91 -3.32 6.14
N ILE A 263 -12.25 -4.31 5.54
CA ILE A 263 -12.27 -4.53 4.09
C ILE A 263 -13.69 -4.74 3.57
N PHE A 264 -14.48 -5.57 4.25
CA PHE A 264 -15.88 -5.81 3.85
C PHE A 264 -16.71 -4.53 3.93
N SER A 265 -16.52 -3.74 4.99
CA SER A 265 -17.19 -2.44 5.16
C SER A 265 -16.81 -1.44 4.06
N CYS A 266 -15.51 -1.31 3.75
CA CYS A 266 -15.01 -0.42 2.69
C CYS A 266 -15.51 -0.82 1.29
N ASN A 267 -15.82 -2.11 1.09
CA ASN A 267 -16.39 -2.63 -0.15
C ASN A 267 -17.93 -2.67 -0.15
N GLY A 268 -18.58 -2.14 0.87
CA GLY A 268 -20.04 -2.04 0.95
C GLY A 268 -20.75 -3.36 1.16
N LEU A 269 -20.08 -4.41 1.66
CA LEU A 269 -20.69 -5.68 1.99
C LEU A 269 -21.47 -5.57 3.30
N LEU A 270 -22.71 -6.04 3.28
CA LEU A 270 -23.53 -6.15 4.48
C LEU A 270 -23.19 -7.46 5.19
N PHE A 271 -22.76 -7.39 6.42
CA PHE A 271 -22.44 -8.55 7.25
C PHE A 271 -22.67 -8.27 8.73
N GLU A 272 -22.77 -9.33 9.51
CA GLU A 272 -22.74 -9.30 10.97
C GLU A 272 -21.61 -10.21 11.46
N ALA A 273 -20.68 -9.62 12.22
CA ALA A 273 -19.60 -10.38 12.85
C ALA A 273 -20.09 -11.02 14.16
N GLN A 274 -19.72 -12.29 14.41
CA GLN A 274 -20.07 -13.03 15.61
C GLN A 274 -21.59 -13.11 15.87
N ALA A 275 -22.41 -13.11 14.81
CA ALA A 275 -23.86 -13.31 14.89
C ALA A 275 -24.18 -14.62 15.61
N VAL A 276 -25.18 -14.61 16.50
CA VAL A 276 -25.58 -15.82 17.22
C VAL A 276 -26.41 -16.72 16.31
N THR A 277 -26.03 -17.99 16.21
CA THR A 277 -26.75 -19.05 15.49
C THR A 277 -27.14 -20.18 16.45
N GLU A 278 -27.45 -21.38 15.93
CA GLU A 278 -27.90 -22.51 16.73
C GLU A 278 -26.90 -22.89 17.82
N GLY A 279 -27.42 -23.20 19.02
CA GLY A 279 -26.57 -23.62 20.15
C GLY A 279 -25.61 -22.56 20.65
N ASN A 280 -25.94 -21.27 20.49
CA ASN A 280 -25.09 -20.13 20.82
C ASN A 280 -23.75 -20.10 20.06
N LYS A 281 -23.67 -20.75 18.92
CA LYS A 281 -22.51 -20.69 18.05
C LYS A 281 -22.42 -19.30 17.40
N LYS A 282 -21.20 -18.86 17.09
CA LYS A 282 -20.93 -17.51 16.58
C LYS A 282 -19.95 -17.59 15.41
N PRO A 283 -20.46 -17.74 14.17
CA PRO A 283 -19.60 -17.66 12.99
C PRO A 283 -18.87 -16.32 12.94
N TYR A 284 -17.68 -16.30 12.36
CA TYR A 284 -16.89 -15.06 12.24
C TYR A 284 -17.65 -13.98 11.47
N PHE A 285 -18.20 -14.35 10.32
CA PHE A 285 -19.00 -13.45 9.51
C PHE A 285 -20.21 -14.16 8.94
N LEU A 286 -21.37 -13.54 9.08
CA LEU A 286 -22.63 -13.96 8.52
C LEU A 286 -23.17 -12.86 7.58
N PHE A 287 -23.45 -13.21 6.33
CA PHE A 287 -23.97 -12.30 5.33
C PHE A 287 -25.42 -12.65 5.01
N PRO A 288 -26.34 -11.66 4.92
CA PRO A 288 -26.10 -10.25 5.22
C PRO A 288 -26.12 -9.94 6.73
N ASN A 289 -26.84 -10.71 7.55
CA ASN A 289 -26.92 -10.53 9.02
C ASN A 289 -27.70 -11.66 9.71
N GLY A 290 -27.69 -11.69 11.05
CA GLY A 290 -28.41 -12.66 11.89
C GLY A 290 -29.92 -12.56 11.78
N ALA A 291 -30.49 -11.37 11.58
CA ALA A 291 -31.94 -11.22 11.41
C ALA A 291 -32.43 -11.95 10.14
N CYS A 292 -31.71 -11.84 9.03
CA CYS A 292 -31.97 -12.61 7.82
C CYS A 292 -31.78 -14.11 8.05
N TYR A 293 -30.79 -14.50 8.82
CA TYR A 293 -30.52 -15.90 9.14
C TYR A 293 -31.68 -16.53 9.92
N HIS A 294 -32.24 -15.85 10.90
CA HIS A 294 -33.35 -16.34 11.72
C HIS A 294 -34.72 -16.23 11.05
N ASN A 295 -34.84 -15.44 9.97
CA ASN A 295 -36.06 -15.34 9.20
C ASN A 295 -36.18 -16.54 8.23
N LEU A 296 -37.04 -17.51 8.54
CA LEU A 296 -37.23 -18.71 7.74
C LEU A 296 -37.75 -18.44 6.32
N LEU A 297 -38.36 -17.27 6.06
CA LEU A 297 -38.80 -16.85 4.74
C LEU A 297 -37.68 -16.25 3.88
N PHE A 298 -36.53 -15.92 4.49
CA PHE A 298 -35.37 -15.40 3.76
C PHE A 298 -34.69 -16.55 2.98
N PRO A 299 -34.40 -16.37 1.67
CA PRO A 299 -33.82 -17.43 0.85
C PRO A 299 -32.45 -17.87 1.39
N THR A 300 -32.26 -19.16 1.57
CA THR A 300 -31.01 -19.73 2.13
C THR A 300 -29.83 -19.50 1.20
N GLU A 301 -30.06 -19.49 -0.11
CA GLU A 301 -29.06 -19.20 -1.15
C GLU A 301 -28.51 -17.76 -1.08
N CYS A 302 -29.21 -16.85 -0.40
CA CYS A 302 -28.76 -15.49 -0.13
C CYS A 302 -28.00 -15.35 1.21
N LEU A 303 -27.84 -16.45 1.94
CA LEU A 303 -27.07 -16.49 3.18
C LEU A 303 -25.66 -17.02 2.88
N THR A 304 -24.65 -16.37 3.42
CA THR A 304 -23.26 -16.82 3.33
C THR A 304 -22.60 -16.79 4.70
N VAL A 305 -21.82 -17.81 5.00
CA VAL A 305 -21.04 -17.92 6.23
C VAL A 305 -19.55 -18.00 5.85
N LEU A 306 -18.74 -17.16 6.48
CA LEU A 306 -17.30 -17.15 6.32
C LEU A 306 -16.62 -17.33 7.68
N GLY A 307 -15.89 -18.41 7.82
CA GLY A 307 -14.93 -18.61 8.90
C GLY A 307 -13.61 -17.95 8.58
N ALA A 308 -12.95 -17.33 9.56
CA ALA A 308 -11.62 -16.73 9.39
C ALA A 308 -10.63 -17.37 10.37
N LYS A 309 -9.58 -18.00 9.87
CA LYS A 309 -8.57 -18.68 10.69
C LYS A 309 -7.16 -18.35 10.15
N THR A 310 -6.28 -17.82 10.99
CA THR A 310 -4.88 -17.60 10.60
C THR A 310 -4.19 -18.89 10.23
N THR A 311 -4.47 -19.99 10.97
CA THR A 311 -4.04 -21.36 10.67
C THR A 311 -5.24 -22.30 10.72
N CYS A 312 -5.35 -23.20 9.77
CA CYS A 312 -6.55 -24.02 9.62
C CYS A 312 -6.32 -25.55 9.71
N LYS A 313 -5.12 -26.03 10.11
CA LYS A 313 -4.78 -27.45 10.10
C LYS A 313 -5.87 -28.36 10.69
N ASP A 314 -6.40 -28.01 11.89
CA ASP A 314 -7.47 -28.77 12.54
C ASP A 314 -8.71 -27.91 12.86
N ARG A 315 -8.57 -26.60 12.78
CA ARG A 315 -9.62 -25.65 13.22
C ARG A 315 -10.71 -25.41 12.18
N TRP A 316 -10.50 -25.82 10.93
CA TRP A 316 -11.50 -25.66 9.89
C TRP A 316 -12.79 -26.42 10.19
N ARG A 317 -12.71 -27.58 10.90
CA ARG A 317 -13.89 -28.35 11.30
C ARG A 317 -14.85 -27.59 12.20
N GLN A 318 -14.39 -26.57 12.92
CA GLN A 318 -15.26 -25.71 13.72
C GLN A 318 -16.26 -24.94 12.87
N VAL A 319 -15.83 -24.50 11.67
CA VAL A 319 -16.69 -23.76 10.74
C VAL A 319 -17.85 -24.61 10.25
N LEU A 320 -17.66 -25.92 10.09
CA LEU A 320 -18.70 -26.84 9.64
C LEU A 320 -19.92 -26.90 10.60
N THR A 321 -19.65 -26.72 11.87
CA THR A 321 -20.69 -26.82 12.89
C THR A 321 -21.40 -25.48 13.18
N GLU A 322 -20.96 -24.39 12.56
CA GLU A 322 -21.55 -23.06 12.71
C GLU A 322 -22.64 -22.84 11.66
N ALA A 323 -23.75 -22.19 12.02
CA ALA A 323 -24.83 -21.82 11.11
C ALA A 323 -25.38 -23.01 10.30
N ASP A 324 -26.05 -23.94 10.98
CA ASP A 324 -26.53 -25.22 10.42
C ASP A 324 -27.50 -25.05 9.23
N ARG A 325 -28.19 -23.92 9.15
CA ARG A 325 -29.06 -23.55 8.05
C ARG A 325 -28.35 -23.38 6.72
N VAL A 326 -27.04 -23.01 6.73
CA VAL A 326 -26.24 -22.74 5.52
C VAL A 326 -25.40 -23.97 5.18
N GLY A 327 -25.73 -24.64 4.07
CA GLY A 327 -25.03 -25.87 3.66
C GLY A 327 -23.59 -25.61 3.21
N LEU A 328 -23.38 -24.61 2.33
CA LEU A 328 -22.03 -24.26 1.85
C LEU A 328 -21.43 -23.16 2.72
N LYS A 329 -20.29 -23.45 3.33
CA LYS A 329 -19.55 -22.52 4.20
C LYS A 329 -18.18 -22.23 3.61
N TYR A 330 -17.73 -20.99 3.79
CA TYR A 330 -16.44 -20.53 3.29
C TYR A 330 -15.44 -20.43 4.44
N LEU A 331 -14.18 -20.69 4.13
CA LEU A 331 -13.07 -20.53 5.06
C LEU A 331 -12.01 -19.63 4.45
N PHE A 332 -11.70 -18.55 5.13
CA PHE A 332 -10.55 -17.70 4.84
C PHE A 332 -9.37 -18.08 5.75
N THR A 333 -8.17 -18.21 5.17
CA THR A 333 -6.98 -18.52 5.97
C THR A 333 -5.73 -17.85 5.37
N LEU A 334 -4.80 -17.46 6.24
CA LEU A 334 -3.47 -17.00 5.86
C LEU A 334 -2.45 -18.16 5.75
N GLN A 335 -2.87 -19.40 6.01
CA GLN A 335 -2.01 -20.56 5.92
C GLN A 335 -1.67 -20.87 4.45
N GLN A 336 -0.38 -20.78 4.11
CA GLN A 336 0.09 -20.92 2.73
C GLN A 336 0.07 -22.36 2.19
N GLY A 337 0.07 -23.36 3.05
CA GLY A 337 0.13 -24.78 2.67
C GLY A 337 -1.02 -25.59 3.25
N ILE A 338 -1.86 -26.17 2.40
CA ILE A 338 -2.91 -27.12 2.75
C ILE A 338 -2.70 -28.38 1.91
N SER A 339 -2.67 -29.56 2.55
CA SER A 339 -2.47 -30.80 1.83
C SER A 339 -3.68 -31.13 0.94
N ARG A 340 -3.43 -31.88 -0.14
CA ARG A 340 -4.52 -32.33 -1.03
C ARG A 340 -5.58 -33.16 -0.28
N ASN A 341 -5.16 -34.02 0.64
CA ASN A 341 -6.09 -34.83 1.44
C ASN A 341 -6.97 -33.93 2.32
N GLN A 342 -6.40 -32.90 2.93
CA GLN A 342 -7.16 -31.95 3.75
C GLN A 342 -8.14 -31.12 2.93
N LEU A 343 -7.75 -30.70 1.73
CA LEU A 343 -8.66 -30.01 0.81
C LEU A 343 -9.80 -30.93 0.36
N GLN A 344 -9.51 -32.21 0.14
CA GLN A 344 -10.54 -33.20 -0.19
C GLN A 344 -11.51 -33.40 0.99
N GLU A 345 -11.00 -33.56 2.23
CA GLU A 345 -11.85 -33.61 3.42
C GLU A 345 -12.75 -32.39 3.57
N MET A 346 -12.19 -31.19 3.36
CA MET A 346 -12.96 -29.93 3.41
C MET A 346 -14.06 -29.88 2.36
N ARG A 347 -13.84 -30.45 1.20
CA ARG A 347 -14.80 -30.51 0.10
C ARG A 347 -15.91 -31.51 0.33
N ASP A 348 -15.59 -32.64 0.96
CA ASP A 348 -16.50 -33.77 1.18
C ASP A 348 -17.35 -33.59 2.46
N SER A 349 -17.06 -32.53 3.24
CA SER A 349 -17.73 -32.19 4.51
C SER A 349 -18.74 -31.07 4.35
#